data_45571e4394605d22cc5423894488920c
#
_entry.id   45571e4394605d22cc5423894488920c
#
_cell.length_a   1.000
_cell.length_b   1.000
_cell.length_c   1.000
_cell.angle_alpha   90.00
_cell.angle_beta   90.00
_cell.angle_gamma   90.00
#
_symmetry.space_group_name_H-M   'P 1'
#
loop_
_entity.id
_entity.type
_entity.pdbx_description
1 polymer ?
#
loop_
_entity_poly.entity_id
_entity_poly.type
_entity_poly.pdbx_seq_one_letter_code
_entity_poly.pdbx_strand_id
1 'polypeptide(L)'
;MFDVYVGRHGAALEWAKAHGLPKDATIVSGNATAADVAGKVVWGVVPLHLASGAAEVHVIEFDSPPRGVEYTVADMERAGARWGVYVVNKIV
;
A
#
# COMPACT_ATOMS: atom_id res chain seq x y z
N MET A 1 15.95 7.60 0.80
CA MET A 1 15.15 6.43 0.43
C MET A 1 13.87 6.90 -0.24
N PHE A 2 13.48 6.24 -1.32
CA PHE A 2 12.30 6.67 -2.08
C PHE A 2 11.07 5.90 -1.62
N ASP A 3 9.95 6.60 -1.60
CA ASP A 3 8.65 6.04 -1.27
C ASP A 3 7.79 5.92 -2.51
N VAL A 4 7.10 4.80 -2.64
CA VAL A 4 6.23 4.49 -3.78
C VAL A 4 4.88 4.01 -3.24
N TYR A 5 3.79 4.58 -3.74
CA TYR A 5 2.46 4.07 -3.45
C TYR A 5 1.95 3.26 -4.64
N VAL A 6 1.50 2.04 -4.39
CA VAL A 6 0.95 1.14 -5.41
C VAL A 6 -0.52 0.88 -5.10
N GLY A 7 -1.40 1.18 -6.04
CA GLY A 7 -2.82 0.91 -5.86
C GLY A 7 -3.67 1.69 -6.86
N ARG A 8 -4.92 1.22 -7.04
CA ARG A 8 -5.89 1.84 -7.96
C ARG A 8 -7.07 2.47 -7.24
N HIS A 9 -7.27 2.13 -5.99
CA HIS A 9 -8.45 2.56 -5.24
C HIS A 9 -8.30 3.98 -4.71
N GLY A 10 -9.17 4.90 -5.15
CA GLY A 10 -9.06 6.31 -4.80
C GLY A 10 -9.19 6.59 -3.31
N ALA A 11 -10.14 5.93 -2.63
CA ALA A 11 -10.32 6.12 -1.19
C ALA A 11 -9.11 5.62 -0.41
N ALA A 12 -8.49 4.52 -0.85
CA ALA A 12 -7.29 4.00 -0.20
C ALA A 12 -6.14 5.00 -0.30
N LEU A 13 -5.96 5.64 -1.44
CA LEU A 13 -4.94 6.66 -1.62
C LEU A 13 -5.22 7.89 -0.76
N GLU A 14 -6.47 8.35 -0.70
CA GLU A 14 -6.87 9.47 0.16
C GLU A 14 -6.59 9.16 1.63
N TRP A 15 -6.98 7.97 2.07
CA TRP A 15 -6.72 7.53 3.43
C TRP A 15 -5.21 7.50 3.73
N ALA A 16 -4.43 6.96 2.79
CA ALA A 16 -2.98 6.87 2.93
C ALA A 16 -2.35 8.27 3.07
N LYS A 17 -2.78 9.22 2.26
CA LYS A 17 -2.29 10.61 2.34
C LYS A 17 -2.60 11.26 3.68
N ALA A 18 -3.73 10.93 4.27
CA ALA A 18 -4.14 11.45 5.57
C ALA A 18 -3.43 10.75 6.74
N HIS A 19 -2.83 9.58 6.50
CA HIS A 19 -2.27 8.72 7.55
C HIS A 19 -0.80 8.39 7.35
N GLY A 20 -0.03 9.33 6.83
CA GLY A 20 1.42 9.23 6.87
C GLY A 20 2.13 8.94 5.56
N LEU A 21 1.41 8.73 4.46
CA LEU A 21 2.08 8.58 3.17
C LEU A 21 2.87 9.85 2.86
N PRO A 22 4.18 9.74 2.57
CA PRO A 22 4.98 10.93 2.23
C PRO A 22 4.41 11.68 1.03
N LYS A 23 4.46 13.01 1.10
CA LYS A 23 3.89 13.87 0.04
C LYS A 23 4.60 13.72 -1.29
N ASP A 24 5.88 13.33 -1.26
CA ASP A 24 6.70 13.15 -2.45
C ASP A 24 6.72 11.71 -2.96
N ALA A 25 5.88 10.83 -2.40
CA ALA A 25 5.79 9.46 -2.85
C ALA A 25 5.36 9.39 -4.31
N THR A 26 6.01 8.52 -5.07
CA THR A 26 5.62 8.24 -6.45
C THR A 26 4.36 7.37 -6.46
N ILE A 27 3.35 7.78 -7.21
CA ILE A 27 2.09 7.05 -7.29
C ILE A 27 2.09 6.15 -8.52
N VAL A 28 1.92 4.84 -8.31
CA VAL A 28 1.79 3.86 -9.39
C VAL A 28 0.36 3.33 -9.36
N SER A 29 -0.47 3.80 -10.28
CA SER A 29 -1.88 3.44 -10.32
C SER A 29 -2.21 2.26 -11.23
N GLY A 30 -1.21 1.70 -11.89
CA GLY A 30 -1.37 0.53 -12.74
C GLY A 30 -0.67 -0.69 -12.16
N ASN A 31 -0.22 -1.58 -13.03
CA ASN A 31 0.57 -2.73 -12.62
C ASN A 31 1.99 -2.29 -12.29
N ALA A 32 2.39 -2.47 -11.06
CA ALA A 32 3.75 -2.19 -10.63
C ALA A 32 4.69 -3.27 -11.18
N THR A 33 5.92 -2.87 -11.49
CA THR A 33 6.98 -3.78 -11.92
C THR A 33 8.02 -3.94 -10.83
N ALA A 34 8.90 -4.94 -10.98
CA ALA A 34 10.01 -5.12 -10.04
C ALA A 34 10.89 -3.87 -9.93
N ALA A 35 11.11 -3.16 -11.03
CA ALA A 35 11.89 -1.93 -11.04
C ALA A 35 11.22 -0.80 -10.24
N ASP A 36 9.89 -0.76 -10.23
CA ASP A 36 9.14 0.25 -9.50
C ASP A 36 9.35 0.16 -7.99
N VAL A 37 9.56 -1.05 -7.48
CA VAL A 37 9.59 -1.31 -6.03
C VAL A 37 10.97 -1.67 -5.49
N ALA A 38 11.92 -2.01 -6.34
CA ALA A 38 13.22 -2.51 -5.91
C ALA A 38 13.95 -1.53 -4.97
N GLY A 39 14.23 -1.99 -3.75
CA GLY A 39 14.95 -1.23 -2.74
C GLY A 39 14.20 -0.02 -2.18
N LYS A 40 12.91 0.08 -2.44
CA LYS A 40 12.10 1.23 -2.03
C LYS A 40 11.19 0.90 -0.86
N VAL A 41 10.71 1.93 -0.19
CA VAL A 41 9.63 1.80 0.79
C VAL A 41 8.31 1.85 0.01
N VAL A 42 7.57 0.76 0.03
CA VAL A 42 6.35 0.59 -0.75
C VAL A 42 5.13 0.68 0.14
N TRP A 43 4.14 1.45 -0.28
CA TRP A 43 2.89 1.67 0.44
C TRP A 43 1.72 1.19 -0.44
N GLY A 44 0.72 0.62 0.17
CA GLY A 44 -0.50 0.24 -0.54
C GLY A 44 -0.65 -1.26 -0.74
N VAL A 45 -0.94 -1.68 -1.96
CA VAL A 45 -1.19 -3.08 -2.30
C VAL A 45 -0.18 -3.55 -3.33
N VAL A 46 0.58 -4.58 -2.97
CA VAL A 46 1.60 -5.13 -3.85
C VAL A 46 1.65 -6.65 -3.71
N PRO A 47 1.75 -7.39 -4.83
CA PRO A 47 1.89 -8.86 -4.78
C PRO A 47 3.17 -9.27 -4.05
N LEU A 48 3.14 -10.43 -3.39
CA LEU A 48 4.28 -10.90 -2.59
C LEU A 48 5.58 -10.98 -3.39
N HIS A 49 5.51 -11.41 -4.64
CA HIS A 49 6.72 -11.54 -5.47
C HIS A 49 7.39 -10.19 -5.77
N LEU A 50 6.64 -9.11 -5.76
CA LEU A 50 7.19 -7.75 -5.87
C LEU A 50 7.60 -7.21 -4.51
N ALA A 51 6.80 -7.50 -3.47
CA ALA A 51 7.07 -7.05 -2.12
C ALA A 51 8.43 -7.54 -1.63
N SER A 52 8.85 -8.74 -2.05
CA SER A 52 10.15 -9.29 -1.66
C SER A 52 11.35 -8.49 -2.18
N GLY A 53 11.14 -7.68 -3.21
CA GLY A 53 12.19 -6.79 -3.73
C GLY A 53 12.23 -5.42 -3.06
N ALA A 54 11.19 -5.06 -2.31
CA ALA A 54 11.12 -3.78 -1.62
C ALA A 54 11.97 -3.78 -0.35
N ALA A 55 12.42 -2.61 0.07
CA ALA A 55 13.11 -2.46 1.34
C ALA A 55 12.15 -2.67 2.52
N GLU A 56 10.91 -2.20 2.36
CA GLU A 56 9.89 -2.24 3.40
C GLU A 56 8.52 -2.07 2.75
N VAL A 57 7.50 -2.72 3.28
CA VAL A 57 6.14 -2.64 2.73
C VAL A 57 5.16 -2.19 3.81
N HIS A 58 4.42 -1.13 3.52
CA HIS A 58 3.35 -0.62 4.38
C HIS A 58 2.01 -0.96 3.74
N VAL A 59 1.26 -1.87 4.35
CA VAL A 59 -0.03 -2.31 3.83
C VAL A 59 -1.17 -1.81 4.73
N ILE A 60 -2.32 -1.54 4.13
CA ILE A 60 -3.51 -1.14 4.88
C ILE A 60 -4.19 -2.41 5.37
N GLU A 61 -4.31 -2.52 6.69
CA GLU A 61 -4.97 -3.65 7.34
C GLU A 61 -6.29 -3.21 7.96
N PHE A 62 -7.23 -4.14 8.05
CA PHE A 62 -8.56 -3.89 8.61
C PHE A 62 -8.90 -4.93 9.66
N ASP A 63 -9.72 -4.57 10.64
CA ASP A 63 -10.31 -5.55 11.55
C ASP A 63 -11.33 -6.41 10.80
N SER A 64 -12.11 -5.75 9.92
CA SER A 64 -13.07 -6.40 9.04
C SER A 64 -13.07 -5.64 7.73
N PRO A 65 -12.43 -6.16 6.67
CA PRO A 65 -12.31 -5.43 5.41
C PRO A 65 -13.66 -4.98 4.86
N PRO A 66 -13.74 -3.74 4.31
CA PRO A 66 -14.95 -3.27 3.66
C PRO A 66 -15.34 -4.18 2.51
N ARG A 67 -16.62 -4.39 2.32
CA ARG A 67 -17.14 -5.21 1.23
C ARG A 67 -17.50 -4.35 0.03
N GLY A 68 -17.42 -4.96 -1.16
CA GLY A 68 -17.77 -4.29 -2.40
C GLY A 68 -16.55 -3.69 -3.08
N VAL A 69 -16.78 -3.20 -4.29
CA VAL A 69 -15.73 -2.69 -5.17
C VAL A 69 -15.38 -1.27 -4.83
N GLU A 70 -16.36 -0.53 -4.32
CA GLU A 70 -16.18 0.88 -3.96
C GLU A 70 -16.55 1.10 -2.51
N TYR A 71 -15.61 1.67 -1.79
CA TYR A 71 -15.82 2.09 -0.41
C TYR A 71 -15.17 3.47 -0.23
N THR A 72 -15.63 4.17 0.79
CA THR A 72 -15.17 5.53 1.09
C THR A 72 -14.10 5.51 2.18
N VAL A 73 -13.46 6.64 2.39
CA VAL A 73 -12.53 6.80 3.53
C VAL A 73 -13.28 6.54 4.85
N ALA A 74 -14.54 7.00 4.96
CA ALA A 74 -15.35 6.74 6.14
C ALA A 74 -15.58 5.25 6.38
N ASP A 75 -15.80 4.48 5.31
CA ASP A 75 -15.94 3.02 5.41
C ASP A 75 -14.65 2.38 5.92
N MET A 76 -13.49 2.85 5.46
CA MET A 76 -12.20 2.38 5.90
C MET A 76 -11.99 2.66 7.39
N GLU A 77 -12.32 3.87 7.84
CA GLU A 77 -12.20 4.23 9.24
C GLU A 77 -13.07 3.34 10.12
N ARG A 78 -14.30 3.07 9.71
CA ARG A 78 -15.21 2.18 10.44
C ARG A 78 -14.71 0.74 10.48
N ALA A 79 -13.98 0.32 9.46
CA ALA A 79 -13.42 -1.03 9.38
C ALA A 79 -12.13 -1.18 10.19
N GLY A 80 -11.64 -0.12 10.80
CA GLY A 80 -10.42 -0.15 11.60
C GLY A 80 -9.14 -0.09 10.78
N ALA A 81 -9.15 0.66 9.68
CA ALA A 81 -7.98 0.76 8.81
C ALA A 81 -6.74 1.24 9.55
N ARG A 82 -5.62 0.59 9.31
CA ARG A 82 -4.33 0.93 9.91
C ARG A 82 -3.19 0.41 9.03
N TRP A 83 -2.00 0.93 9.26
CA TRP A 83 -0.81 0.42 8.59
C TRP A 83 -0.26 -0.82 9.29
N GLY A 84 0.06 -1.85 8.49
CA GLY A 84 0.96 -2.91 8.90
C GLY A 84 2.26 -2.75 8.14
N VAL A 85 3.40 -2.91 8.82
CA VAL A 85 4.72 -2.70 8.22
C VAL A 85 5.46 -4.03 8.19
N TYR A 86 5.94 -4.43 7.02
CA TYR A 86 6.54 -5.74 6.80
C TYR A 86 7.83 -5.64 6.00
N VAL A 87 8.71 -6.60 6.23
CA VAL A 87 9.80 -6.95 5.33
C VAL A 87 9.47 -8.34 4.80
N VAL A 88 9.43 -8.50 3.49
CA VAL A 88 9.05 -9.76 2.84
C VAL A 88 10.27 -10.40 2.20
N ASN A 89 10.52 -11.66 2.54
CA ASN A 89 11.64 -12.43 2.00
C ASN A 89 11.12 -13.62 1.21
N LYS A 90 11.62 -13.77 0.00
CA LYS A 90 11.34 -14.94 -0.82
C LYS A 90 12.28 -16.07 -0.40
N ILE A 91 11.72 -17.24 -0.10
CA ILE A 91 12.49 -18.40 0.36
C ILE A 91 12.99 -19.24 -0.80
N VAL A 92 12.18 -19.35 -1.85
CA VAL A 92 12.49 -20.21 -2.99
C VAL A 92 12.46 -19.44 -4.30
#